data_d75319e0b9a9ef8303b916e9d856823f
#
_entry.id   d75319e0b9a9ef8303b916e9d856823f
#
_cell.length_a   1.000
_cell.length_b   1.000
_cell.length_c   1.000
_cell.angle_alpha   90.00
_cell.angle_beta   90.00
_cell.angle_gamma   90.00
#
_symmetry.space_group_name_H-M   'P 1'
#
loop_
_entity.id
_entity.type
_entity.pdbx_description
1 polymer ?
#
loop_
_entity_poly.entity_id
_entity_poly.type
_entity_poly.pdbx_seq_one_letter_code
_entity_poly.pdbx_strand_id
1 'polypeptide(L)'
;TYPVGMDSPADWTRQLVNRRGALGLLGAAGAAVLAACGAKNSNGSGSTDSTSAPVDTTAVDTTPAETGGPFPSDGTNTNGSGGKADILHDARAFRSDIRADLDGRDKQDGTDLDLQVTVVDPAGKAREGVAVYVWHCNADGAYSGYSAAMSSVDHGKNSFLRGVQVTDKDGNAKFTTIVPGRYSGRAFHVHF
;
A
#
# COMPACT_ATOMS: atom_id res chain seq x y z
N THR A 1 -10.78 -18.61 -8.45
CA THR A 1 -12.13 -18.03 -8.64
C THR A 1 -11.96 -16.55 -8.39
N TYR A 2 -12.26 -15.69 -9.35
CA TYR A 2 -12.19 -14.24 -9.22
C TYR A 2 -13.29 -13.73 -8.27
N PRO A 3 -13.08 -12.60 -7.58
CA PRO A 3 -14.12 -11.97 -6.80
C PRO A 3 -15.35 -11.64 -7.65
N VAL A 4 -16.54 -11.62 -7.03
CA VAL A 4 -17.81 -11.36 -7.71
C VAL A 4 -17.76 -10.02 -8.44
N GLY A 5 -17.99 -10.04 -9.77
CA GLY A 5 -17.99 -8.85 -10.63
C GLY A 5 -16.69 -8.57 -11.38
N MET A 6 -15.74 -9.52 -11.37
CA MET A 6 -14.49 -9.42 -12.12
C MET A 6 -14.34 -10.64 -13.03
N ASP A 7 -14.49 -10.43 -14.33
CA ASP A 7 -14.48 -11.52 -15.32
C ASP A 7 -13.07 -11.81 -15.89
N SER A 8 -12.10 -10.94 -15.63
CA SER A 8 -10.73 -11.09 -16.15
C SER A 8 -9.67 -10.34 -15.31
N PRO A 9 -8.37 -10.72 -15.42
CA PRO A 9 -7.27 -9.98 -14.82
C PRO A 9 -7.19 -8.51 -15.26
N ALA A 10 -7.73 -8.17 -16.41
CA ALA A 10 -7.73 -6.80 -16.93
C ALA A 10 -8.72 -5.87 -16.20
N ASP A 11 -9.73 -6.41 -15.53
CA ASP A 11 -10.79 -5.60 -14.91
C ASP A 11 -10.33 -4.96 -13.60
N TRP A 12 -9.53 -5.66 -12.82
CA TRP A 12 -8.99 -5.11 -11.56
C TRP A 12 -7.76 -4.20 -11.78
N THR A 13 -6.99 -4.41 -12.86
CA THR A 13 -5.93 -3.46 -13.25
C THR A 13 -6.49 -2.07 -13.51
N ARG A 14 -7.70 -1.97 -14.05
CA ARG A 14 -8.39 -0.70 -14.27
C ARG A 14 -8.81 -0.02 -12.96
N GLN A 15 -9.16 -0.79 -11.94
CA GLN A 15 -9.48 -0.24 -10.62
C GLN A 15 -8.24 0.27 -9.87
N LEU A 16 -7.09 -0.42 -10.00
CA LEU A 16 -5.83 0.02 -9.42
C LEU A 16 -5.29 1.32 -10.06
N VAL A 17 -5.54 1.52 -11.35
CA VAL A 17 -5.08 2.71 -12.11
C VAL A 17 -5.92 3.96 -11.81
N ASN A 18 -7.14 3.84 -11.28
CA ASN A 18 -8.09 4.96 -11.15
C ASN A 18 -7.79 5.96 -10.02
N ARG A 19 -6.71 5.82 -9.25
CA ARG A 19 -6.29 6.86 -8.28
C ARG A 19 -5.88 8.18 -8.95
N ARG A 20 -5.56 8.18 -10.24
CA ARG A 20 -5.20 9.40 -11.00
C ARG A 20 -6.39 10.18 -11.56
N GLY A 21 -7.60 9.60 -11.53
CA GLY A 21 -8.81 10.21 -12.09
C GLY A 21 -9.69 11.00 -11.12
N ALA A 22 -9.46 10.91 -9.81
CA ALA A 22 -10.34 11.54 -8.81
C ALA A 22 -10.01 13.00 -8.47
N LEU A 23 -8.97 13.60 -9.06
CA LEU A 23 -8.53 14.98 -8.79
C LEU A 23 -9.07 16.01 -9.80
N GLY A 24 -10.04 15.66 -10.62
CA GLY A 24 -10.52 16.48 -11.76
C GLY A 24 -11.85 17.20 -11.62
N LEU A 25 -12.52 17.28 -10.47
CA LEU A 25 -13.80 17.98 -10.38
C LEU A 25 -14.13 18.49 -8.96
N LEU A 26 -13.45 19.52 -8.48
CA LEU A 26 -13.98 20.48 -7.49
C LEU A 26 -13.17 21.78 -7.58
N GLY A 27 -13.44 22.53 -8.60
CA GLY A 27 -13.12 23.94 -8.70
C GLY A 27 -14.36 24.77 -8.44
N ALA A 28 -14.21 25.83 -7.65
CA ALA A 28 -15.09 26.97 -7.50
C ALA A 28 -16.25 26.87 -6.49
N ALA A 29 -16.00 27.40 -5.29
CA ALA A 29 -16.80 28.39 -4.55
C ALA A 29 -16.37 28.35 -3.09
N GLY A 30 -15.72 29.37 -2.59
CA GLY A 30 -16.18 30.61 -2.11
C GLY A 30 -15.71 30.84 -0.69
N ALA A 31 -14.76 31.78 -0.54
CA ALA A 31 -14.62 32.83 0.47
C ALA A 31 -14.79 32.55 1.98
N ALA A 32 -13.66 32.73 2.69
CA ALA A 32 -13.46 33.60 3.86
C ALA A 32 -14.39 33.47 5.09
N VAL A 33 -13.78 33.10 6.24
CA VAL A 33 -13.90 33.86 7.50
C VAL A 33 -12.59 33.76 8.29
N LEU A 34 -11.93 34.91 8.46
CA LEU A 34 -10.91 35.20 9.44
C LEU A 34 -11.60 35.71 10.72
N ALA A 35 -11.28 35.14 11.87
CA ALA A 35 -11.36 35.80 13.20
C ALA A 35 -10.71 34.84 14.20
N ALA A 36 -9.74 35.16 14.81
CA ALA A 36 -9.30 36.17 15.79
C ALA A 36 -8.72 35.47 17.01
N CYS A 37 -7.56 35.94 17.37
CA CYS A 37 -6.69 35.67 18.52
C CYS A 37 -7.36 35.64 19.90
N GLY A 38 -6.82 34.81 20.79
CA GLY A 38 -7.05 34.90 22.21
C GLY A 38 -5.99 34.13 23.00
N ALA A 39 -4.86 34.74 23.24
CA ALA A 39 -3.87 34.25 24.20
C ALA A 39 -4.39 34.40 25.63
N LYS A 40 -4.29 33.34 26.46
CA LYS A 40 -4.13 33.49 27.91
C LYS A 40 -3.27 32.37 28.45
N ASN A 41 -2.14 32.82 28.99
CA ASN A 41 -1.16 32.10 29.80
C ASN A 41 -1.77 31.82 31.18
N SER A 42 -1.66 30.60 31.70
CA SER A 42 -1.60 30.38 33.13
C SER A 42 -0.91 29.05 33.44
N ASN A 43 0.18 29.16 34.18
CA ASN A 43 0.94 28.11 34.85
C ASN A 43 0.04 27.26 35.78
N GLY A 44 0.21 25.94 35.76
CA GLY A 44 -0.34 25.03 36.74
C GLY A 44 0.30 23.66 36.62
N SER A 45 1.23 23.34 37.49
CA SER A 45 1.76 21.98 37.75
C SER A 45 0.66 21.07 38.21
N GLY A 46 0.66 19.83 37.69
CA GLY A 46 -0.11 18.76 38.34
C GLY A 46 -0.37 17.55 37.47
N SER A 47 0.24 16.46 37.85
CA SER A 47 -0.15 15.04 37.68
C SER A 47 -0.42 14.48 36.28
N THR A 48 0.47 13.57 35.91
CA THR A 48 0.31 12.56 34.85
C THR A 48 -0.85 11.61 35.18
N ASP A 49 -2.00 11.88 34.61
CA ASP A 49 -3.05 10.88 34.44
C ASP A 49 -3.20 10.68 32.92
N SER A 50 -2.67 9.55 32.42
CA SER A 50 -2.79 9.17 31.03
C SER A 50 -4.20 8.65 30.77
N THR A 51 -5.15 9.55 30.80
CA THR A 51 -6.47 9.29 30.22
C THR A 51 -6.33 9.49 28.72
N SER A 52 -6.22 8.38 27.99
CA SER A 52 -6.37 8.38 26.54
C SER A 52 -7.72 9.03 26.22
N ALA A 53 -7.66 10.25 25.66
CA ALA A 53 -8.83 10.90 25.12
C ALA A 53 -9.51 9.95 24.12
N PRO A 54 -10.85 9.88 24.06
CA PRO A 54 -11.55 9.15 23.01
C PRO A 54 -11.06 9.75 21.67
N VAL A 55 -10.50 8.91 20.82
CA VAL A 55 -10.22 9.30 19.42
C VAL A 55 -11.60 9.55 18.81
N ASP A 56 -11.88 10.80 18.47
CA ASP A 56 -13.07 11.16 17.73
C ASP A 56 -12.99 10.52 16.34
N THR A 57 -13.71 9.42 16.15
CA THR A 57 -13.71 8.58 14.94
C THR A 57 -14.64 9.10 13.86
N THR A 58 -15.06 10.35 13.90
CA THR A 58 -16.07 10.89 12.98
C THR A 58 -15.52 11.41 11.65
N ALA A 59 -14.22 11.54 11.47
CA ALA A 59 -13.62 11.80 10.16
C ALA A 59 -12.21 11.18 10.10
N VAL A 60 -11.96 10.38 9.09
CA VAL A 60 -10.63 9.81 8.81
C VAL A 60 -9.98 10.64 7.71
N ASP A 61 -8.78 11.19 7.99
CA ASP A 61 -8.01 11.90 6.98
C ASP A 61 -7.67 10.96 5.82
N THR A 62 -7.80 11.48 4.60
CA THR A 62 -7.42 10.72 3.42
C THR A 62 -5.91 10.46 3.44
N THR A 63 -5.52 9.19 3.30
CA THR A 63 -4.10 8.82 3.15
C THR A 63 -3.50 9.56 1.95
N PRO A 64 -2.42 10.34 2.13
CA PRO A 64 -1.79 11.06 1.04
C PRO A 64 -1.38 10.13 -0.10
N ALA A 65 -1.49 10.62 -1.34
CA ALA A 65 -0.98 9.89 -2.49
C ALA A 65 0.54 10.02 -2.54
N GLU A 66 1.23 8.88 -2.53
CA GLU A 66 2.67 8.79 -2.70
C GLU A 66 3.04 8.20 -4.06
N THR A 67 4.28 8.37 -4.46
CA THR A 67 4.79 7.73 -5.69
C THR A 67 4.91 6.23 -5.51
N GLY A 68 4.56 5.44 -6.55
CA GLY A 68 4.83 4.00 -6.58
C GLY A 68 6.31 3.63 -6.56
N GLY A 69 7.20 4.63 -6.67
CA GLY A 69 8.65 4.41 -6.71
C GLY A 69 9.14 3.68 -7.96
N PRO A 70 10.40 3.20 -7.96
CA PRO A 70 10.99 2.55 -9.14
C PRO A 70 10.63 1.08 -9.30
N PHE A 71 9.99 0.44 -8.32
CA PHE A 71 9.79 -1.02 -8.26
C PHE A 71 8.32 -1.48 -8.10
N PRO A 72 7.31 -0.86 -8.74
CA PRO A 72 5.91 -1.24 -8.55
C PRO A 72 5.56 -2.58 -9.20
N SER A 73 6.22 -3.00 -10.27
CA SER A 73 5.92 -4.23 -11.03
C SER A 73 4.44 -4.34 -11.45
N ASP A 74 3.88 -3.23 -11.90
CA ASP A 74 2.49 -3.04 -12.32
C ASP A 74 2.34 -2.79 -13.83
N GLY A 75 3.39 -3.09 -14.61
CA GLY A 75 3.44 -2.86 -16.05
C GLY A 75 3.78 -1.44 -16.48
N THR A 76 3.95 -0.50 -15.55
CA THR A 76 4.22 0.91 -15.87
C THR A 76 5.69 1.20 -16.15
N ASN A 77 6.61 0.41 -15.62
CA ASN A 77 8.06 0.64 -15.75
C ASN A 77 8.83 -0.55 -16.32
N THR A 78 10.07 -0.29 -16.75
CA THR A 78 10.99 -1.34 -17.22
C THR A 78 11.46 -2.23 -16.07
N ASN A 79 11.77 -3.49 -16.38
CA ASN A 79 12.43 -4.42 -15.46
C ASN A 79 13.96 -4.33 -15.46
N GLY A 80 14.54 -3.43 -16.27
CA GLY A 80 15.98 -3.27 -16.43
C GLY A 80 16.65 -4.29 -17.37
N SER A 81 15.87 -5.18 -18.00
CA SER A 81 16.37 -6.19 -18.97
C SER A 81 15.66 -6.08 -20.33
N GLY A 82 15.10 -4.92 -20.64
CA GLY A 82 14.42 -4.64 -21.91
C GLY A 82 12.93 -4.99 -21.96
N GLY A 83 12.37 -5.54 -20.88
CA GLY A 83 10.95 -5.81 -20.71
C GLY A 83 10.30 -4.90 -19.66
N LYS A 84 9.00 -5.13 -19.43
CA LYS A 84 8.28 -4.51 -18.32
C LYS A 84 8.21 -5.46 -17.13
N ALA A 85 8.28 -4.89 -15.93
CA ALA A 85 7.92 -5.59 -14.71
C ALA A 85 6.41 -5.50 -14.52
N ASP A 86 5.71 -6.64 -14.52
CA ASP A 86 4.27 -6.70 -14.36
C ASP A 86 3.84 -8.04 -13.78
N ILE A 87 3.47 -8.03 -12.49
CA ILE A 87 2.93 -9.21 -11.81
C ILE A 87 1.40 -9.20 -11.82
N LEU A 88 0.79 -8.04 -12.04
CA LEU A 88 -0.63 -7.83 -11.80
C LEU A 88 -1.53 -8.50 -12.85
N HIS A 89 -1.01 -8.86 -14.01
CA HIS A 89 -1.78 -9.63 -14.99
C HIS A 89 -1.81 -11.14 -14.70
N ASP A 90 -1.05 -11.62 -13.71
CA ASP A 90 -1.08 -13.02 -13.30
C ASP A 90 -2.08 -13.24 -12.16
N ALA A 91 -3.09 -14.09 -12.39
CA ALA A 91 -4.12 -14.37 -11.39
C ALA A 91 -3.56 -14.93 -10.06
N ARG A 92 -2.37 -15.54 -10.07
CA ARG A 92 -1.69 -16.05 -8.88
C ARG A 92 -1.19 -14.93 -7.97
N ALA A 93 -1.19 -13.66 -8.44
CA ALA A 93 -0.91 -12.50 -7.60
C ALA A 93 -1.97 -12.32 -6.49
N PHE A 94 -3.19 -12.87 -6.65
CA PHE A 94 -4.20 -12.91 -5.59
C PHE A 94 -3.84 -13.97 -4.55
N ARG A 95 -3.08 -13.58 -3.54
CA ARG A 95 -2.58 -14.45 -2.48
C ARG A 95 -2.36 -13.69 -1.18
N SER A 96 -2.52 -14.36 -0.03
CA SER A 96 -2.24 -13.80 1.30
C SER A 96 -0.77 -14.01 1.71
N ASP A 97 -0.21 -15.20 1.49
CA ASP A 97 1.22 -15.43 1.74
C ASP A 97 2.03 -14.97 0.52
N ILE A 98 2.78 -13.88 0.72
CA ILE A 98 3.57 -13.27 -0.35
C ILE A 98 5.07 -13.54 -0.23
N ARG A 99 5.49 -14.37 0.73
CA ARG A 99 6.91 -14.60 1.03
C ARG A 99 7.67 -15.33 -0.08
N ALA A 100 7.00 -16.14 -0.88
CA ALA A 100 7.62 -16.90 -1.97
C ALA A 100 7.22 -16.35 -3.36
N ASP A 101 7.79 -16.89 -4.42
CA ASP A 101 7.35 -16.64 -5.79
C ASP A 101 5.93 -17.16 -6.06
N LEU A 102 5.31 -16.75 -7.16
CA LEU A 102 3.97 -17.20 -7.55
C LEU A 102 3.86 -18.71 -7.75
N ASP A 103 4.96 -19.41 -7.96
CA ASP A 103 5.03 -20.87 -8.08
C ASP A 103 5.44 -21.55 -6.77
N GLY A 104 5.58 -20.81 -5.67
CA GLY A 104 5.91 -21.30 -4.34
C GLY A 104 7.41 -21.50 -4.09
N ARG A 105 8.27 -21.21 -5.08
CA ARG A 105 9.74 -21.28 -4.93
C ARG A 105 10.30 -20.00 -4.32
N ASP A 106 11.58 -19.98 -4.07
CA ASP A 106 12.36 -18.81 -3.64
C ASP A 106 11.71 -18.03 -2.48
N LYS A 107 11.25 -18.79 -1.47
CA LYS A 107 10.73 -18.19 -0.24
C LYS A 107 11.82 -17.35 0.42
N GLN A 108 11.48 -16.10 0.69
CA GLN A 108 12.40 -15.15 1.30
C GLN A 108 12.51 -15.37 2.81
N ASP A 109 13.75 -15.36 3.31
CA ASP A 109 14.06 -15.40 4.73
C ASP A 109 13.93 -14.00 5.34
N GLY A 110 13.54 -13.94 6.60
CA GLY A 110 13.40 -12.70 7.37
C GLY A 110 12.55 -12.87 8.61
N THR A 111 12.32 -11.78 9.33
CA THR A 111 11.39 -11.77 10.46
C THR A 111 9.96 -11.80 9.93
N ASP A 112 9.18 -12.78 10.36
CA ASP A 112 7.78 -12.90 9.95
C ASP A 112 6.98 -11.64 10.34
N LEU A 113 6.10 -11.22 9.44
CA LEU A 113 5.21 -10.07 9.62
C LEU A 113 3.80 -10.42 9.11
N ASP A 114 2.83 -10.32 9.98
CA ASP A 114 1.42 -10.30 9.60
C ASP A 114 0.98 -8.86 9.39
N LEU A 115 0.74 -8.49 8.12
CA LEU A 115 0.36 -7.15 7.71
C LEU A 115 -1.14 -7.10 7.43
N GLN A 116 -1.84 -6.16 8.04
CA GLN A 116 -3.24 -5.85 7.73
C GLN A 116 -3.35 -4.42 7.21
N VAL A 117 -4.04 -4.26 6.10
CA VAL A 117 -4.46 -2.96 5.56
C VAL A 117 -5.97 -2.88 5.68
N THR A 118 -6.47 -1.86 6.36
CA THR A 118 -7.92 -1.60 6.49
C THR A 118 -8.29 -0.43 5.61
N VAL A 119 -9.24 -0.63 4.69
CA VAL A 119 -9.74 0.39 3.79
C VAL A 119 -11.09 0.89 4.29
N VAL A 120 -11.16 2.20 4.51
CA VAL A 120 -12.38 2.89 4.93
C VAL A 120 -12.66 4.07 4.01
N ASP A 121 -13.91 4.53 3.97
CA ASP A 121 -14.26 5.80 3.32
C ASP A 121 -13.96 6.99 4.27
N PRO A 122 -14.10 8.25 3.81
CA PRO A 122 -13.86 9.43 4.65
C PRO A 122 -14.78 9.52 5.89
N ALA A 123 -15.88 8.79 5.92
CA ALA A 123 -16.76 8.68 7.08
C ALA A 123 -16.35 7.55 8.05
N GLY A 124 -15.19 6.89 7.80
CA GLY A 124 -14.71 5.79 8.63
C GLY A 124 -15.41 4.44 8.39
N LYS A 125 -16.29 4.36 7.39
CA LYS A 125 -17.00 3.12 7.08
C LYS A 125 -16.13 2.17 6.27
N ALA A 126 -16.09 0.90 6.68
CA ALA A 126 -15.37 -0.17 6.00
C ALA A 126 -15.78 -0.30 4.52
N ARG A 127 -14.80 -0.51 3.66
CA ARG A 127 -14.98 -0.70 2.21
C ARG A 127 -14.65 -2.15 1.84
N GLU A 128 -15.70 -2.94 1.66
CA GLU A 128 -15.63 -4.30 1.13
C GLU A 128 -15.35 -4.30 -0.37
N GLY A 129 -14.64 -5.32 -0.86
CA GLY A 129 -14.44 -5.55 -2.30
C GLY A 129 -13.38 -4.68 -2.96
N VAL A 130 -12.55 -3.97 -2.18
CA VAL A 130 -11.44 -3.17 -2.70
C VAL A 130 -10.20 -4.04 -2.89
N ALA A 131 -9.62 -4.03 -4.09
CA ALA A 131 -8.34 -4.70 -4.33
C ALA A 131 -7.19 -3.87 -3.73
N VAL A 132 -6.41 -4.49 -2.85
CA VAL A 132 -5.21 -3.92 -2.23
C VAL A 132 -4.01 -4.67 -2.75
N TYR A 133 -3.13 -3.98 -3.46
CA TYR A 133 -1.83 -4.50 -3.90
C TYR A 133 -0.76 -4.06 -2.93
N VAL A 134 0.04 -5.03 -2.43
CA VAL A 134 1.16 -4.80 -1.51
C VAL A 134 2.44 -5.27 -2.16
N TRP A 135 3.52 -4.49 -2.02
CA TRP A 135 4.87 -4.91 -2.40
C TRP A 135 5.94 -4.25 -1.55
N HIS A 136 7.06 -4.94 -1.37
CA HIS A 136 8.25 -4.42 -0.69
C HIS A 136 9.50 -5.20 -1.06
N CYS A 137 10.68 -4.71 -0.66
CA CYS A 137 11.94 -5.41 -0.84
C CYS A 137 12.11 -6.55 0.17
N ASN A 138 13.02 -7.50 -0.13
CA ASN A 138 13.41 -8.53 0.83
C ASN A 138 14.29 -7.95 1.97
N ALA A 139 14.75 -8.81 2.87
CA ALA A 139 15.59 -8.40 4.02
C ALA A 139 16.90 -7.70 3.60
N ASP A 140 17.41 -8.00 2.41
CA ASP A 140 18.62 -7.40 1.84
C ASP A 140 18.37 -6.12 1.05
N GLY A 141 17.12 -5.67 0.93
CA GLY A 141 16.73 -4.46 0.21
C GLY A 141 16.55 -4.67 -1.30
N ALA A 142 16.43 -5.91 -1.79
CA ALA A 142 16.25 -6.22 -3.19
C ALA A 142 14.76 -6.48 -3.54
N TYR A 143 14.35 -6.06 -4.74
CA TYR A 143 12.99 -6.22 -5.25
C TYR A 143 12.91 -7.32 -6.31
N SER A 144 11.89 -8.17 -6.21
CA SER A 144 11.53 -9.13 -7.25
C SER A 144 11.01 -8.42 -8.52
N GLY A 145 11.14 -9.08 -9.68
CA GLY A 145 10.71 -8.56 -10.97
C GLY A 145 11.70 -7.63 -11.66
N TYR A 146 12.88 -7.40 -11.07
CA TYR A 146 13.88 -6.45 -11.58
C TYR A 146 15.27 -7.07 -11.67
N SER A 147 15.99 -6.68 -12.72
CA SER A 147 17.37 -7.11 -12.93
C SER A 147 18.35 -6.34 -12.04
N ALA A 148 19.61 -6.83 -11.97
CA ALA A 148 20.69 -6.16 -11.25
C ALA A 148 21.00 -4.72 -11.75
N ALA A 149 20.52 -4.34 -12.93
CA ALA A 149 20.65 -2.97 -13.43
C ALA A 149 19.75 -1.97 -12.69
N MET A 150 18.68 -2.44 -12.04
CA MET A 150 17.74 -1.61 -11.29
C MET A 150 17.71 -1.94 -9.80
N SER A 151 17.89 -3.21 -9.44
CA SER A 151 17.95 -3.71 -8.07
C SER A 151 19.38 -4.23 -7.80
N SER A 152 19.80 -4.26 -6.55
CA SER A 152 21.18 -4.68 -6.20
C SER A 152 21.52 -6.12 -6.63
N VAL A 153 20.51 -6.95 -6.82
CA VAL A 153 20.61 -8.36 -7.24
C VAL A 153 19.64 -8.61 -8.39
N ASP A 154 19.95 -9.55 -9.27
CA ASP A 154 19.05 -9.95 -10.36
C ASP A 154 17.93 -10.87 -9.84
N HIS A 155 16.78 -10.30 -9.66
CA HIS A 155 15.52 -10.98 -9.36
C HIS A 155 14.49 -10.79 -10.47
N GLY A 156 14.93 -10.56 -11.71
CA GLY A 156 14.05 -10.28 -12.86
C GLY A 156 13.02 -11.36 -13.16
N LYS A 157 13.25 -12.59 -12.71
CA LYS A 157 12.33 -13.73 -12.87
C LYS A 157 11.52 -14.07 -11.62
N ASN A 158 11.82 -13.41 -10.51
CA ASN A 158 11.16 -13.63 -9.24
C ASN A 158 9.92 -12.75 -9.07
N SER A 159 9.06 -13.16 -8.15
CA SER A 159 7.78 -12.51 -7.86
C SER A 159 7.43 -12.47 -6.37
N PHE A 160 8.39 -12.78 -5.51
CA PHE A 160 8.25 -12.76 -4.06
C PHE A 160 7.91 -11.37 -3.52
N LEU A 161 7.30 -11.32 -2.33
CA LEU A 161 6.97 -10.12 -1.57
C LEU A 161 6.08 -9.13 -2.34
N ARG A 162 5.18 -9.71 -3.17
CA ARG A 162 4.16 -9.02 -3.93
C ARG A 162 2.86 -9.81 -3.91
N GLY A 163 1.74 -9.15 -3.72
CA GLY A 163 0.45 -9.81 -3.79
C GLY A 163 -0.73 -8.86 -3.70
N VAL A 164 -1.88 -9.37 -4.09
CA VAL A 164 -3.16 -8.66 -4.05
C VAL A 164 -4.10 -9.41 -3.11
N GLN A 165 -4.82 -8.68 -2.28
CA GLN A 165 -5.96 -9.16 -1.53
C GLN A 165 -7.17 -8.27 -1.78
N VAL A 166 -8.35 -8.84 -1.71
CA VAL A 166 -9.60 -8.09 -1.76
C VAL A 166 -10.10 -7.91 -0.33
N THR A 167 -10.48 -6.70 0.03
CA THR A 167 -10.96 -6.41 1.39
C THR A 167 -12.23 -7.18 1.71
N ASP A 168 -12.29 -7.69 2.93
CA ASP A 168 -13.45 -8.36 3.50
C ASP A 168 -14.57 -7.34 3.88
N LYS A 169 -15.67 -7.84 4.47
CA LYS A 169 -16.80 -7.02 4.95
C LYS A 169 -16.40 -5.95 5.97
N ASP A 170 -15.29 -6.14 6.67
CA ASP A 170 -14.74 -5.22 7.67
C ASP A 170 -13.66 -4.31 7.06
N GLY A 171 -13.49 -4.33 5.75
CA GLY A 171 -12.53 -3.52 5.00
C GLY A 171 -11.10 -4.02 5.07
N ASN A 172 -10.83 -5.22 5.56
CA ASN A 172 -9.49 -5.72 5.82
C ASN A 172 -8.94 -6.54 4.65
N ALA A 173 -7.69 -6.25 4.25
CA ALA A 173 -6.83 -7.08 3.43
C ALA A 173 -5.65 -7.55 4.29
N LYS A 174 -5.37 -8.86 4.33
CA LYS A 174 -4.36 -9.45 5.21
C LYS A 174 -3.28 -10.17 4.40
N PHE A 175 -2.02 -9.97 4.80
CA PHE A 175 -0.86 -10.57 4.15
C PHE A 175 0.07 -11.18 5.19
N THR A 176 0.55 -12.39 4.92
CA THR A 176 1.69 -12.99 5.60
C THR A 176 2.93 -12.70 4.79
N THR A 177 3.90 -12.02 5.40
CA THR A 177 5.11 -11.52 4.74
C THR A 177 6.30 -11.52 5.69
N ILE A 178 7.35 -10.78 5.37
CA ILE A 178 8.49 -10.51 6.26
C ILE A 178 8.66 -9.01 6.46
N VAL A 179 9.34 -8.63 7.52
CA VAL A 179 9.78 -7.26 7.72
C VAL A 179 10.73 -6.89 6.57
N PRO A 180 10.43 -5.82 5.79
CA PRO A 180 11.31 -5.41 4.70
C PRO A 180 12.67 -4.96 5.20
N GLY A 181 13.69 -5.20 4.39
CA GLY A 181 14.99 -4.60 4.58
C GLY A 181 15.03 -3.13 4.17
N ARG A 182 16.23 -2.64 4.03
CA ARG A 182 16.49 -1.25 3.63
C ARG A 182 17.45 -1.23 2.44
N TYR A 183 17.12 -0.47 1.42
CA TYR A 183 18.07 -0.13 0.36
C TYR A 183 18.55 1.32 0.50
N SER A 184 19.65 1.64 -0.19
CA SER A 184 20.39 2.89 0.00
C SER A 184 19.48 4.14 -0.08
N GLY A 185 19.56 5.00 0.94
CA GLY A 185 18.84 6.27 1.02
C GLY A 185 17.36 6.16 1.40
N ARG A 186 16.86 4.96 1.78
CA ARG A 186 15.44 4.76 2.14
C ARG A 186 15.29 4.18 3.54
N ALA A 187 14.22 4.56 4.23
CA ALA A 187 13.76 3.91 5.45
C ALA A 187 13.13 2.55 5.14
N PHE A 188 12.88 1.74 6.16
CA PHE A 188 12.03 0.55 6.05
C PHE A 188 10.63 0.98 5.64
N HIS A 189 10.07 0.36 4.60
CA HIS A 189 8.74 0.71 4.13
C HIS A 189 8.09 -0.44 3.37
N VAL A 190 6.77 -0.42 3.35
CA VAL A 190 5.90 -1.25 2.53
C VAL A 190 5.10 -0.33 1.63
N HIS A 191 4.99 -0.68 0.36
CA HIS A 191 4.09 0.00 -0.58
C HIS A 191 2.72 -0.68 -0.62
N PHE A 192 1.68 0.10 -0.84
CA PHE A 192 0.33 -0.37 -1.14
C PHE A 192 -0.43 0.59 -2.05
#